data_abcbfd82b3dc5ffbeba64c5ca81e3ce4
#
_entry.id   abcbfd82b3dc5ffbeba64c5ca81e3ce4
#
_cell.length_a   1.000
_cell.length_b   1.000
_cell.length_c   1.000
_cell.angle_alpha   90.00
_cell.angle_beta   90.00
_cell.angle_gamma   90.00
#
_symmetry.space_group_name_H-M   'P 1'
#
loop_
_entity.id
_entity.type
_entity.pdbx_description
1 polymer ?
#
loop_
_entity_poly.entity_id
_entity_poly.type
_entity_poly.pdbx_seq_one_letter_code
_entity_poly.pdbx_strand_id
1 'polypeptide(L)'
;MDDLTTATGIVALAAGALALIALLACLLLARRLRELRQAQRTVLGEGGARDVVAHARDLEQSLGGLERHVDEAVARLDDRDAELTTRLDGAVTHCAVVRYDAMGEMTGRQSSSVALLDSHRSGVVLSSILHREQARLYAKPVTEGRSEFDLSPEESEALEAAKRTGG
;
A
#
# COMPACT_ATOMS: atom_id res chain seq x y z
N MET A 1 0.14 73.48 -65.04
CA MET A 1 -0.62 72.20 -64.90
C MET A 1 -0.10 71.15 -65.84
N ASP A 2 1.04 71.36 -66.48
CA ASP A 2 1.54 70.47 -67.58
C ASP A 2 2.58 69.44 -67.11
N ASP A 3 3.02 69.44 -65.85
CA ASP A 3 4.02 68.52 -65.34
C ASP A 3 3.46 67.13 -64.91
N LEU A 4 2.12 66.99 -64.84
CA LEU A 4 1.49 65.71 -64.43
C LEU A 4 1.30 64.78 -65.63
N THR A 5 1.47 65.22 -66.86
CA THR A 5 1.30 64.45 -68.09
C THR A 5 2.63 64.04 -68.73
N THR A 6 3.76 64.47 -68.17
CA THR A 6 5.10 64.01 -68.58
C THR A 6 5.33 62.57 -68.03
N ALA A 7 6.07 61.75 -68.77
CA ALA A 7 6.33 60.34 -68.41
C ALA A 7 6.89 60.18 -66.96
N THR A 8 7.59 61.18 -66.47
CA THR A 8 8.08 61.25 -65.07
C THR A 8 6.96 61.44 -64.06
N GLY A 9 5.94 62.21 -64.36
CA GLY A 9 4.75 62.40 -63.49
C GLY A 9 3.89 61.14 -63.39
N ILE A 10 3.70 60.43 -64.50
CA ILE A 10 2.97 59.18 -64.50
C ILE A 10 3.68 58.10 -63.69
N VAL A 11 5.00 57.97 -63.80
CA VAL A 11 5.83 57.04 -62.99
C VAL A 11 5.79 57.42 -61.52
N ALA A 12 5.84 58.67 -61.16
CA ALA A 12 5.74 59.14 -59.77
C ALA A 12 4.35 58.86 -59.17
N LEU A 13 3.29 59.03 -59.93
CA LEU A 13 1.92 58.68 -59.48
C LEU A 13 1.75 57.14 -59.32
N ALA A 14 2.27 56.35 -60.25
CA ALA A 14 2.23 54.90 -60.14
C ALA A 14 3.02 54.37 -58.96
N ALA A 15 4.21 54.96 -58.70
CA ALA A 15 5.04 54.60 -57.53
C ALA A 15 4.31 55.00 -56.19
N GLY A 16 3.69 56.16 -56.16
CA GLY A 16 2.87 56.62 -55.01
C GLY A 16 1.70 55.71 -54.74
N ALA A 17 0.96 55.32 -55.81
CA ALA A 17 -0.15 54.37 -55.67
C ALA A 17 0.31 52.96 -55.18
N LEU A 18 1.40 52.45 -55.68
CA LEU A 18 2.00 51.21 -55.22
C LEU A 18 2.43 51.26 -53.74
N ALA A 19 3.04 52.37 -53.33
CA ALA A 19 3.45 52.58 -51.95
C ALA A 19 2.23 52.65 -51.01
N LEU A 20 1.15 53.26 -51.46
CA LEU A 20 -0.10 53.37 -50.66
C LEU A 20 -0.81 52.01 -50.55
N ILE A 21 -0.81 51.22 -51.62
CA ILE A 21 -1.34 49.84 -51.59
C ILE A 21 -0.49 48.97 -50.66
N ALA A 22 0.83 49.04 -50.70
CA ALA A 22 1.72 48.29 -49.85
C ALA A 22 1.54 48.68 -48.35
N LEU A 23 1.32 49.96 -48.06
CA LEU A 23 1.06 50.46 -46.72
C LEU A 23 -0.29 49.97 -46.19
N LEU A 24 -1.34 49.97 -47.03
CA LEU A 24 -2.66 49.44 -46.72
C LEU A 24 -2.58 47.91 -46.47
N ALA A 25 -1.88 47.19 -47.32
CA ALA A 25 -1.67 45.75 -47.14
C ALA A 25 -0.94 45.45 -45.84
N CYS A 26 0.10 46.20 -45.53
CA CYS A 26 0.85 46.03 -44.27
C CYS A 26 -0.02 46.33 -43.03
N LEU A 27 -0.88 47.34 -43.08
CA LEU A 27 -1.85 47.66 -42.02
C LEU A 27 -2.89 46.57 -41.84
N LEU A 28 -3.42 46.01 -42.95
CA LEU A 28 -4.35 44.91 -42.91
C LEU A 28 -3.72 43.62 -42.35
N LEU A 29 -2.53 43.28 -42.78
CA LEU A 29 -1.79 42.14 -42.21
C LEU A 29 -1.50 42.36 -40.72
N ALA A 30 -1.07 43.55 -40.31
CA ALA A 30 -0.82 43.87 -38.91
C ALA A 30 -2.10 43.76 -38.06
N ARG A 31 -3.24 44.15 -38.57
CA ARG A 31 -4.54 44.01 -37.93
C ARG A 31 -4.90 42.52 -37.81
N ARG A 32 -4.79 41.75 -38.85
CA ARG A 32 -5.05 40.28 -38.82
C ARG A 32 -4.12 39.54 -37.86
N LEU A 33 -2.84 39.91 -37.82
CA LEU A 33 -1.88 39.35 -36.84
C LEU A 33 -2.30 39.68 -35.41
N ARG A 34 -2.79 40.91 -35.16
CA ARG A 34 -3.28 41.31 -33.82
C ARG A 34 -4.53 40.54 -33.42
N GLU A 35 -5.49 40.37 -34.33
CA GLU A 35 -6.70 39.58 -34.11
C GLU A 35 -6.38 38.09 -33.82
N LEU A 36 -5.48 37.47 -34.59
CA LEU A 36 -5.02 36.12 -34.35
C LEU A 36 -4.30 35.97 -33.00
N ARG A 37 -3.47 36.93 -32.65
CA ARG A 37 -2.82 36.94 -31.32
C ARG A 37 -3.79 37.17 -30.17
N GLN A 38 -4.83 38.01 -30.37
CA GLN A 38 -5.90 38.17 -29.38
C GLN A 38 -6.75 36.90 -29.24
N ALA A 39 -7.11 36.25 -30.36
CA ALA A 39 -7.84 34.98 -30.32
C ALA A 39 -7.03 33.86 -29.60
N GLN A 40 -5.72 33.79 -29.84
CA GLN A 40 -4.87 32.88 -29.10
C GLN A 40 -4.76 33.19 -27.59
N ARG A 41 -4.74 34.49 -27.22
CA ARG A 41 -4.76 34.92 -25.82
C ARG A 41 -6.08 34.64 -25.12
N THR A 42 -7.21 34.70 -25.86
CA THR A 42 -8.54 34.46 -25.28
C THR A 42 -8.80 32.96 -25.07
N VAL A 43 -8.23 32.09 -25.90
CA VAL A 43 -8.41 30.64 -25.83
C VAL A 43 -7.39 29.98 -24.86
N LEU A 44 -6.20 30.54 -24.72
CA LEU A 44 -5.12 30.00 -23.85
C LEU A 44 -4.97 30.74 -22.52
N GLY A 45 -5.69 31.86 -22.26
CA GLY A 45 -5.46 32.69 -21.09
C GLY A 45 -4.03 33.29 -21.07
N GLU A 46 -3.80 34.39 -20.42
CA GLU A 46 -2.45 35.01 -20.32
C GLU A 46 -1.42 34.14 -19.57
N GLY A 47 -1.84 32.98 -19.03
CA GLY A 47 -1.05 31.98 -18.30
C GLY A 47 -0.99 30.60 -18.92
N GLY A 48 -1.83 30.26 -19.95
CA GLY A 48 -2.14 28.88 -20.30
C GLY A 48 -0.96 27.93 -20.55
N ALA A 49 0.09 28.36 -21.22
CA ALA A 49 1.27 27.48 -21.44
C ALA A 49 2.18 27.42 -20.21
N ARG A 50 2.29 28.52 -19.44
CA ARG A 50 3.04 28.54 -18.17
C ARG A 50 2.28 27.81 -17.06
N ASP A 51 0.97 27.94 -17.05
CA ASP A 51 0.09 27.31 -16.08
C ASP A 51 0.06 25.78 -16.24
N VAL A 52 0.02 25.27 -17.48
CA VAL A 52 0.08 23.83 -17.77
C VAL A 52 1.43 23.23 -17.34
N VAL A 53 2.55 23.92 -17.60
CA VAL A 53 3.87 23.43 -17.20
C VAL A 53 4.05 23.51 -15.68
N ALA A 54 3.53 24.55 -15.03
CA ALA A 54 3.54 24.65 -13.57
C ALA A 54 2.68 23.55 -12.94
N HIS A 55 1.48 23.34 -13.47
CA HIS A 55 0.59 22.27 -13.00
C HIS A 55 1.16 20.87 -13.22
N ALA A 56 1.83 20.63 -14.35
CA ALA A 56 2.51 19.35 -14.60
C ALA A 56 3.64 19.11 -13.59
N ARG A 57 4.42 20.14 -13.23
CA ARG A 57 5.46 20.01 -12.19
C ARG A 57 4.88 19.74 -10.80
N ASP A 58 3.81 20.43 -10.45
CA ASP A 58 3.12 20.22 -9.17
C ASP A 58 2.56 18.78 -9.09
N LEU A 59 2.03 18.27 -10.20
CA LEU A 59 1.55 16.90 -10.30
C LEU A 59 2.71 15.89 -10.15
N GLU A 60 3.83 16.11 -10.84
CA GLU A 60 5.04 15.26 -10.70
C GLU A 60 5.57 15.28 -9.26
N GLN A 61 5.60 16.44 -8.60
CA GLN A 61 6.01 16.53 -7.20
C GLN A 61 5.04 15.81 -6.27
N SER A 62 3.74 15.92 -6.54
CA SER A 62 2.71 15.24 -5.76
C SER A 62 2.78 13.72 -5.94
N LEU A 63 3.00 13.25 -7.17
CA LEU A 63 3.21 11.84 -7.46
C LEU A 63 4.47 11.30 -6.77
N GLY A 64 5.60 11.98 -6.88
CA GLY A 64 6.84 11.59 -6.18
C GLY A 64 6.73 11.68 -4.65
N GLY A 65 5.85 12.54 -4.14
CA GLY A 65 5.47 12.58 -2.72
C GLY A 65 4.65 11.35 -2.31
N LEU A 66 3.69 10.98 -3.15
CA LEU A 66 2.83 9.82 -2.93
C LEU A 66 3.63 8.51 -3.00
N GLU A 67 4.50 8.35 -4.00
CA GLU A 67 5.38 7.17 -4.13
C GLU A 67 6.20 6.97 -2.86
N ARG A 68 6.89 8.01 -2.39
CA ARG A 68 7.66 7.93 -1.13
C ARG A 68 6.80 7.57 0.07
N HIS A 69 5.59 8.13 0.15
CA HIS A 69 4.68 7.81 1.26
C HIS A 69 4.19 6.36 1.21
N VAL A 70 3.95 5.83 0.01
CA VAL A 70 3.60 4.42 -0.19
C VAL A 70 4.78 3.51 0.19
N ASP A 71 6.00 3.81 -0.28
CA ASP A 71 7.19 3.03 0.05
C ASP A 71 7.45 3.00 1.57
N GLU A 72 7.33 4.15 2.24
CA GLU A 72 7.44 4.22 3.70
C GLU A 72 6.33 3.45 4.42
N ALA A 73 5.11 3.46 3.87
CA ALA A 73 4.00 2.69 4.45
C ALA A 73 4.22 1.19 4.29
N VAL A 74 4.68 0.75 3.13
CA VAL A 74 5.04 -0.66 2.87
C VAL A 74 6.15 -1.10 3.81
N ALA A 75 7.25 -0.35 3.91
CA ALA A 75 8.34 -0.68 4.83
C ALA A 75 7.87 -0.81 6.29
N ARG A 76 7.00 0.11 6.74
CA ARG A 76 6.41 0.00 8.11
C ARG A 76 5.51 -1.20 8.28
N LEU A 77 4.82 -1.63 7.22
CA LEU A 77 3.98 -2.85 7.27
C LEU A 77 4.85 -4.10 7.33
N ASP A 78 5.92 -4.15 6.54
CA ASP A 78 6.87 -5.27 6.54
C ASP A 78 7.55 -5.43 7.91
N ASP A 79 7.99 -4.32 8.52
CA ASP A 79 8.56 -4.33 9.87
C ASP A 79 7.57 -4.85 10.93
N ARG A 80 6.31 -4.42 10.84
CA ARG A 80 5.25 -4.89 11.75
C ARG A 80 4.90 -6.35 11.55
N ASP A 81 4.88 -6.80 10.31
CA ASP A 81 4.61 -8.20 9.97
C ASP A 81 5.72 -9.11 10.54
N ALA A 82 6.97 -8.72 10.38
CA ALA A 82 8.13 -9.42 10.97
C ALA A 82 8.04 -9.45 12.50
N GLU A 83 7.68 -8.34 13.15
CA GLU A 83 7.49 -8.27 14.60
C GLU A 83 6.33 -9.17 15.07
N LEU A 84 5.19 -9.14 14.36
CA LEU A 84 4.03 -9.97 14.67
C LEU A 84 4.36 -11.45 14.49
N THR A 85 5.03 -11.83 13.42
CA THR A 85 5.48 -13.19 13.18
C THR A 85 6.36 -13.67 14.32
N THR A 86 7.36 -12.87 14.73
CA THR A 86 8.24 -13.19 15.84
C THR A 86 7.49 -13.37 17.17
N ARG A 87 6.47 -12.56 17.43
CA ARG A 87 5.63 -12.66 18.63
C ARG A 87 4.70 -13.88 18.59
N LEU A 88 4.21 -14.23 17.41
CA LEU A 88 3.32 -15.38 17.23
C LEU A 88 4.09 -16.70 17.31
N ASP A 89 5.35 -16.75 16.89
CA ASP A 89 6.18 -17.95 16.95
C ASP A 89 6.35 -18.50 18.37
N GLY A 90 6.37 -17.64 19.39
CA GLY A 90 6.41 -18.05 20.80
C GLY A 90 5.05 -18.09 21.50
N ALA A 91 3.96 -17.76 20.79
CA ALA A 91 2.63 -17.79 21.38
C ALA A 91 2.04 -19.21 21.36
N VAL A 92 1.18 -19.51 22.33
CA VAL A 92 0.40 -20.77 22.31
C VAL A 92 -0.64 -20.69 21.20
N THR A 93 -0.42 -21.44 20.13
CA THR A 93 -1.29 -21.50 18.95
C THR A 93 -2.08 -22.78 18.84
N HIS A 94 -1.63 -23.84 19.50
CA HIS A 94 -2.21 -25.17 19.49
C HIS A 94 -2.57 -25.58 20.90
N CYS A 95 -3.84 -25.95 21.12
CA CYS A 95 -4.34 -26.33 22.44
C CYS A 95 -5.30 -27.52 22.31
N ALA A 96 -5.16 -28.48 23.19
CA ALA A 96 -6.13 -29.55 23.33
C ALA A 96 -6.27 -29.98 24.79
N VAL A 97 -7.47 -30.47 25.13
CA VAL A 97 -7.80 -30.95 26.47
C VAL A 97 -8.42 -32.33 26.35
N VAL A 98 -7.89 -33.28 27.10
CA VAL A 98 -8.44 -34.62 27.27
C VAL A 98 -8.88 -34.79 28.73
N ARG A 99 -10.15 -35.13 28.93
CA ARG A 99 -10.69 -35.42 30.26
C ARG A 99 -10.92 -36.94 30.42
N TYR A 100 -10.46 -37.45 31.55
CA TYR A 100 -10.50 -38.89 31.82
C TYR A 100 -10.74 -39.18 33.30
N ASP A 101 -11.04 -40.43 33.58
CA ASP A 101 -11.13 -40.96 34.92
C ASP A 101 -9.85 -41.78 35.24
N ALA A 102 -8.95 -41.20 36.00
CA ALA A 102 -7.65 -41.79 36.30
C ALA A 102 -7.73 -43.03 37.22
N MET A 103 -8.86 -43.21 37.98
CA MET A 103 -8.98 -44.24 38.99
C MET A 103 -10.16 -45.21 38.72
N GLY A 104 -10.95 -45.01 37.67
CA GLY A 104 -12.12 -45.81 37.38
C GLY A 104 -13.22 -45.70 38.45
N GLU A 105 -13.21 -44.61 39.22
CA GLU A 105 -14.21 -44.35 40.26
C GLU A 105 -15.48 -43.75 39.62
N MET A 106 -16.67 -44.08 40.14
CA MET A 106 -17.98 -43.61 39.65
C MET A 106 -18.18 -42.09 39.75
N THR A 107 -17.19 -41.32 40.11
CA THR A 107 -17.24 -39.87 40.36
C THR A 107 -17.12 -39.00 39.11
N GLY A 108 -16.99 -39.59 37.91
CA GLY A 108 -16.92 -38.86 36.65
C GLY A 108 -15.47 -38.48 36.26
N ARG A 109 -15.31 -37.96 35.03
CA ARG A 109 -14.00 -37.58 34.43
C ARG A 109 -13.44 -36.29 35.06
N GLN A 110 -12.86 -36.38 36.23
CA GLN A 110 -12.36 -35.21 37.00
C GLN A 110 -10.88 -34.96 36.74
N SER A 111 -10.13 -35.93 36.19
CA SER A 111 -8.77 -35.72 35.75
C SER A 111 -8.73 -35.14 34.33
N SER A 112 -7.68 -34.38 34.02
CA SER A 112 -7.53 -33.78 32.70
C SER A 112 -6.06 -33.64 32.33
N SER A 113 -5.76 -33.86 31.06
CA SER A 113 -4.47 -33.53 30.44
C SER A 113 -4.68 -32.43 29.40
N VAL A 114 -3.85 -31.40 29.43
CA VAL A 114 -3.90 -30.25 28.55
C VAL A 114 -2.56 -30.10 27.86
N ALA A 115 -2.57 -30.07 26.51
CA ALA A 115 -1.40 -29.74 25.73
C ALA A 115 -1.51 -28.30 25.25
N LEU A 116 -0.45 -27.52 25.46
CA LEU A 116 -0.29 -26.12 25.03
C LEU A 116 0.98 -26.02 24.23
N LEU A 117 0.89 -25.74 22.94
CA LEU A 117 2.03 -25.71 22.04
C LEU A 117 2.06 -24.42 21.20
N ASP A 118 3.23 -24.00 20.83
CA ASP A 118 3.48 -22.92 19.88
C ASP A 118 3.40 -23.40 18.42
N SER A 119 3.69 -22.52 17.47
CA SER A 119 3.75 -22.80 16.04
C SER A 119 4.78 -23.87 15.67
N HIS A 120 5.86 -24.02 16.46
CA HIS A 120 6.91 -25.03 16.30
C HIS A 120 6.60 -26.34 17.01
N ARG A 121 5.37 -26.49 17.55
CA ARG A 121 4.93 -27.65 18.34
C ARG A 121 5.78 -27.84 19.61
N SER A 122 6.31 -26.76 20.15
CA SER A 122 7.03 -26.73 21.42
C SER A 122 6.18 -26.09 22.50
N GLY A 123 6.30 -26.56 23.74
CA GLY A 123 5.46 -26.07 24.82
C GLY A 123 5.39 -27.03 26.00
N VAL A 124 4.19 -27.32 26.51
CA VAL A 124 4.01 -28.10 27.73
C VAL A 124 2.74 -28.95 27.67
N VAL A 125 2.82 -30.15 28.21
CA VAL A 125 1.66 -30.95 28.60
C VAL A 125 1.49 -30.86 30.10
N LEU A 126 0.30 -30.42 30.54
CA LEU A 126 -0.11 -30.31 31.92
C LEU A 126 -1.13 -31.40 32.23
N SER A 127 -0.93 -32.16 33.32
CA SER A 127 -1.87 -33.19 33.75
C SER A 127 -2.28 -32.93 35.20
N SER A 128 -3.58 -32.74 35.38
CA SER A 128 -4.20 -32.67 36.70
C SER A 128 -4.91 -33.99 37.00
N ILE A 129 -4.37 -34.71 37.98
CA ILE A 129 -4.90 -36.01 38.39
C ILE A 129 -5.56 -35.84 39.75
N LEU A 130 -6.87 -36.09 39.80
CA LEU A 130 -7.60 -36.09 41.07
C LEU A 130 -7.58 -37.50 41.68
N HIS A 131 -7.10 -37.55 42.93
CA HIS A 131 -7.13 -38.75 43.75
C HIS A 131 -7.59 -38.39 45.17
N ARG A 132 -8.71 -38.99 45.60
CA ARG A 132 -9.25 -38.84 46.96
C ARG A 132 -9.22 -37.38 47.48
N GLU A 133 -9.88 -36.48 46.86
CA GLU A 133 -9.97 -35.05 47.25
C GLU A 133 -8.65 -34.26 47.09
N GLN A 134 -7.61 -34.85 46.57
CA GLN A 134 -6.34 -34.17 46.29
C GLN A 134 -6.07 -34.16 44.79
N ALA A 135 -5.88 -32.97 44.21
CA ALA A 135 -5.41 -32.82 42.85
C ALA A 135 -3.87 -32.67 42.82
N ARG A 136 -3.23 -33.45 41.97
CA ARG A 136 -1.80 -33.30 41.67
C ARG A 136 -1.63 -32.81 40.25
N LEU A 137 -0.83 -31.75 40.10
CA LEU A 137 -0.49 -31.19 38.80
C LEU A 137 0.92 -31.61 38.40
N TYR A 138 1.04 -32.15 37.21
CA TYR A 138 2.29 -32.49 36.56
C TYR A 138 2.47 -31.65 35.32
N ALA A 139 3.72 -31.21 35.03
CA ALA A 139 4.07 -30.47 33.84
C ALA A 139 5.23 -31.18 33.14
N LYS A 140 5.05 -31.50 31.87
CA LYS A 140 6.08 -32.14 31.04
C LYS A 140 6.38 -31.27 29.84
N PRO A 141 7.61 -30.81 29.63
CA PRO A 141 8.00 -30.02 28.47
C PRO A 141 7.90 -30.87 27.20
N VAL A 142 7.57 -30.16 26.11
CA VAL A 142 7.50 -30.71 24.76
C VAL A 142 8.35 -29.83 23.86
N THR A 143 9.20 -30.44 23.07
CA THR A 143 10.05 -29.78 22.09
C THR A 143 9.80 -30.44 20.72
N GLU A 144 9.45 -29.64 19.72
CA GLU A 144 9.17 -30.14 18.36
C GLU A 144 8.17 -31.30 18.32
N GLY A 145 7.16 -31.24 19.18
CA GLY A 145 6.12 -32.25 19.28
C GLY A 145 6.54 -33.54 19.97
N ARG A 146 7.65 -33.58 20.71
CA ARG A 146 8.15 -34.73 21.47
C ARG A 146 8.45 -34.32 22.90
N SER A 147 8.19 -35.23 23.84
CA SER A 147 8.59 -35.05 25.23
C SER A 147 9.77 -35.98 25.57
N GLU A 148 10.71 -35.47 26.33
CA GLU A 148 11.81 -36.29 26.91
C GLU A 148 11.31 -37.20 28.04
N PHE A 149 10.13 -36.87 28.59
CA PHE A 149 9.50 -37.67 29.65
C PHE A 149 8.50 -38.65 29.08
N ASP A 150 8.33 -39.79 29.67
CA ASP A 150 7.30 -40.74 29.31
C ASP A 150 5.90 -40.11 29.52
N LEU A 151 5.12 -40.04 28.49
CA LEU A 151 3.75 -39.54 28.54
C LEU A 151 2.78 -40.67 28.84
N SER A 152 1.77 -40.38 29.66
CA SER A 152 0.65 -41.30 29.82
C SER A 152 -0.17 -41.40 28.51
N PRO A 153 -1.04 -42.41 28.34
CA PRO A 153 -1.91 -42.50 27.16
C PRO A 153 -2.73 -41.21 26.94
N GLU A 154 -3.27 -40.62 28.01
CA GLU A 154 -4.08 -39.41 27.96
C GLU A 154 -3.27 -38.15 27.66
N GLU A 155 -2.04 -38.07 28.16
CA GLU A 155 -1.09 -37.00 27.84
C GLU A 155 -0.67 -37.09 26.37
N SER A 156 -0.41 -38.30 25.87
CA SER A 156 -0.13 -38.54 24.46
C SER A 156 -1.30 -38.17 23.56
N GLU A 157 -2.52 -38.56 23.99
CA GLU A 157 -3.74 -38.17 23.26
C GLU A 157 -3.94 -36.65 23.20
N ALA A 158 -3.71 -35.93 24.32
CA ALA A 158 -3.79 -34.50 24.36
C ALA A 158 -2.74 -33.84 23.45
N LEU A 159 -1.52 -34.35 23.47
CA LEU A 159 -0.44 -33.87 22.59
C LEU A 159 -0.78 -34.08 21.11
N GLU A 160 -1.24 -35.25 20.72
CA GLU A 160 -1.60 -35.55 19.34
C GLU A 160 -2.86 -34.77 18.89
N ALA A 161 -3.82 -34.54 19.79
CA ALA A 161 -4.97 -33.69 19.51
C ALA A 161 -4.55 -32.24 19.29
N ALA A 162 -3.66 -31.69 20.12
CA ALA A 162 -3.14 -30.33 19.94
C ALA A 162 -2.42 -30.18 18.60
N LYS A 163 -1.60 -31.14 18.19
CA LYS A 163 -0.91 -31.11 16.89
C LYS A 163 -1.86 -31.06 15.69
N ARG A 164 -3.10 -31.55 15.82
CA ARG A 164 -4.13 -31.56 14.76
C ARG A 164 -4.97 -30.29 14.72
N THR A 165 -5.02 -29.53 15.80
CA THR A 165 -5.94 -28.39 15.96
C THR A 165 -5.46 -27.13 15.24
N GLY A 166 -4.22 -27.09 14.76
CA GLY A 166 -3.60 -25.96 14.09
C GLY A 166 -3.49 -26.17 12.58
N GLY A 167 -4.60 -26.13 11.87
CA GLY A 167 -4.68 -26.14 10.42
C GLY A 167 -5.72 -25.14 9.96
#